data_f9597abe1a8135b20dd3a416e849660c
#
_entry.id   f9597abe1a8135b20dd3a416e849660c
#
_cell.length_a   1.000
_cell.length_b   1.000
_cell.length_c   1.000
_cell.angle_alpha   90.00
_cell.angle_beta   90.00
_cell.angle_gamma   90.00
#
_symmetry.space_group_name_H-M   'P 1'
#
loop_
_entity.id
_entity.type
_entity.pdbx_description
1 polymer ?
#
loop_
_entity_poly.entity_id
_entity_poly.type
_entity_poly.pdbx_seq_one_letter_code
_entity_poly.pdbx_strand_id
1 'polypeptide(L)'
;TTIHKALGLMAGDDGNYNDPEILDADLVLVDEASMMDIYLARHLFSSLPDHSQLVIVGDADQLPSVGPGAVLSELIACGKIPVVRLTRVYRQGYGSRIATNAKLIRNGNLSLEYGDDFQLFESSDLSESAKIIEQLYLQEIASFGVDNVALLTPFRKKTETGVDALNHRLRDKVNPPADFKSEVTQGKRRFRKGDKTMQTKNFEDVNNGDIGYVSDIRLDNGEFQITVDFGDGRLKDYESSDLE
;
A
#
# COMPACT_ATOMS: atom_id res chain seq x y z
N THR A 1 12.03 -6.93 5.94
CA THR A 1 10.91 -7.75 6.41
C THR A 1 9.94 -6.91 7.24
N THR A 2 8.70 -7.37 7.49
CA THR A 2 7.77 -6.70 8.42
C THR A 2 8.11 -7.05 9.87
N ILE A 3 7.71 -6.19 10.83
CA ILE A 3 7.87 -6.46 12.26
C ILE A 3 7.20 -7.79 12.64
N HIS A 4 5.98 -8.04 12.18
CA HIS A 4 5.25 -9.28 12.43
C HIS A 4 6.06 -10.52 12.01
N LYS A 5 6.62 -10.51 10.81
CA LYS A 5 7.44 -11.63 10.30
C LYS A 5 8.76 -11.77 11.06
N ALA A 6 9.40 -10.66 11.41
CA ALA A 6 10.65 -10.68 12.17
C ALA A 6 10.48 -11.24 13.58
N LEU A 7 9.30 -11.05 14.19
CA LEU A 7 8.96 -11.52 15.53
C LEU A 7 8.22 -12.87 15.53
N GLY A 8 8.05 -13.52 14.38
CA GLY A 8 7.28 -14.77 14.26
C GLY A 8 5.80 -14.65 14.68
N LEU A 9 5.23 -13.43 14.60
CA LEU A 9 3.86 -13.18 15.04
C LEU A 9 2.86 -13.77 14.04
N MET A 10 2.02 -14.67 14.52
CA MET A 10 0.90 -15.26 13.78
C MET A 10 -0.39 -14.93 14.51
N ALA A 11 -1.39 -14.46 13.75
CA ALA A 11 -2.72 -14.25 14.30
C ALA A 11 -3.40 -15.60 14.58
N GLY A 12 -3.84 -15.81 15.78
CA GLY A 12 -4.68 -16.97 16.15
C GLY A 12 -6.12 -16.79 15.70
N ASP A 13 -6.91 -17.85 15.80
CA ASP A 13 -8.34 -17.84 15.46
C ASP A 13 -9.15 -16.87 16.32
N ASP A 14 -8.67 -16.55 17.52
CA ASP A 14 -9.25 -15.59 18.47
C ASP A 14 -8.84 -14.13 18.19
N GLY A 15 -8.03 -13.88 17.15
CA GLY A 15 -7.52 -12.56 16.78
C GLY A 15 -6.36 -12.05 17.62
N ASN A 16 -5.85 -12.87 18.56
CA ASN A 16 -4.65 -12.57 19.33
C ASN A 16 -3.40 -13.08 18.59
N TYR A 17 -2.26 -12.47 18.84
CA TYR A 17 -0.97 -12.96 18.36
C TYR A 17 -0.35 -13.92 19.39
N ASN A 18 0.44 -14.89 18.91
CA ASN A 18 1.33 -15.67 19.74
C ASN A 18 2.38 -14.80 20.45
N ASP A 19 3.09 -15.35 21.42
CA ASP A 19 4.24 -14.68 22.03
C ASP A 19 5.33 -14.44 20.98
N PRO A 20 5.93 -13.24 20.96
CA PRO A 20 6.94 -12.89 19.98
C PRO A 20 8.26 -13.62 20.24
N GLU A 21 8.99 -13.92 19.17
CA GLU A 21 10.35 -14.43 19.24
C GLU A 21 11.33 -13.33 19.68
N ILE A 22 12.34 -13.70 20.47
CA ILE A 22 13.43 -12.80 20.82
C ILE A 22 14.31 -12.58 19.60
N LEU A 23 14.62 -11.33 19.31
CA LEU A 23 15.48 -10.97 18.17
C LEU A 23 16.94 -11.24 18.53
N ASP A 24 17.66 -11.97 17.68
CA ASP A 24 19.11 -12.14 17.78
C ASP A 24 19.81 -11.08 16.92
N ALA A 25 19.90 -9.86 17.46
CA ALA A 25 20.45 -8.72 16.74
C ALA A 25 21.05 -7.67 17.68
N ASP A 26 22.22 -7.16 17.35
CA ASP A 26 22.86 -6.05 18.06
C ASP A 26 22.20 -4.69 17.74
N LEU A 27 21.62 -4.57 16.55
CA LEU A 27 20.95 -3.36 16.06
C LEU A 27 19.66 -3.73 15.35
N VAL A 28 18.57 -3.14 15.79
CA VAL A 28 17.27 -3.23 15.14
C VAL A 28 16.89 -1.85 14.60
N LEU A 29 16.63 -1.77 13.30
CA LEU A 29 16.15 -0.58 12.62
C LEU A 29 14.69 -0.79 12.20
N VAL A 30 13.81 0.06 12.68
CA VAL A 30 12.38 0.08 12.32
C VAL A 30 12.12 1.30 11.45
N ASP A 31 11.73 1.06 10.22
CA ASP A 31 11.33 2.10 9.28
C ASP A 31 9.80 2.20 9.18
N GLU A 32 9.27 3.35 8.72
CA GLU A 32 7.82 3.65 8.64
C GLU A 32 7.07 3.43 9.96
N ALA A 33 7.69 3.79 11.08
CA ALA A 33 7.17 3.53 12.42
C ALA A 33 5.92 4.34 12.80
N SER A 34 5.48 5.30 11.99
CA SER A 34 4.20 5.98 12.14
C SER A 34 3.00 5.02 12.12
N MET A 35 3.15 3.88 11.43
CA MET A 35 2.13 2.83 11.32
C MET A 35 2.15 1.81 12.46
N MET A 36 3.08 1.91 13.40
CA MET A 36 3.21 0.99 14.53
C MET A 36 2.26 1.37 15.66
N ASP A 37 1.31 0.48 15.98
CA ASP A 37 0.42 0.65 17.13
C ASP A 37 1.05 0.21 18.45
N ILE A 38 0.33 0.41 19.56
CA ILE A 38 0.84 0.13 20.90
C ILE A 38 1.06 -1.37 21.14
N TYR A 39 0.26 -2.24 20.51
CA TYR A 39 0.40 -3.70 20.70
C TYR A 39 1.63 -4.22 19.97
N LEU A 40 1.84 -3.78 18.72
CA LEU A 40 3.02 -4.13 17.94
C LEU A 40 4.29 -3.57 18.56
N ALA A 41 4.24 -2.35 19.08
CA ALA A 41 5.35 -1.74 19.82
C ALA A 41 5.70 -2.54 21.09
N ARG A 42 4.70 -2.99 21.85
CA ARG A 42 4.91 -3.85 23.01
C ARG A 42 5.62 -5.14 22.63
N HIS A 43 5.15 -5.85 21.59
CA HIS A 43 5.80 -7.07 21.13
C HIS A 43 7.24 -6.82 20.69
N LEU A 44 7.49 -5.75 19.92
CA LEU A 44 8.83 -5.37 19.50
C LEU A 44 9.75 -5.11 20.70
N PHE A 45 9.33 -4.27 21.64
CA PHE A 45 10.18 -3.90 22.78
C PHE A 45 10.45 -5.08 23.71
N SER A 46 9.48 -6.00 23.89
CA SER A 46 9.70 -7.23 24.68
C SER A 46 10.58 -8.27 23.98
N SER A 47 10.80 -8.13 22.69
CA SER A 47 11.65 -9.03 21.89
C SER A 47 13.09 -8.56 21.76
N LEU A 48 13.39 -7.37 22.26
CA LEU A 48 14.75 -6.82 22.17
C LEU A 48 15.62 -7.34 23.32
N PRO A 49 16.79 -7.94 23.04
CA PRO A 49 17.79 -8.22 24.07
C PRO A 49 18.31 -6.94 24.73
N ASP A 50 18.75 -7.03 25.98
CA ASP A 50 19.25 -5.86 26.73
C ASP A 50 20.44 -5.13 26.06
N HIS A 51 21.22 -5.84 25.25
CA HIS A 51 22.37 -5.29 24.53
C HIS A 51 22.02 -4.66 23.18
N SER A 52 20.79 -4.89 22.67
CA SER A 52 20.38 -4.40 21.37
C SER A 52 20.20 -2.88 21.35
N GLN A 53 20.64 -2.26 20.26
CA GLN A 53 20.30 -0.88 19.93
C GLN A 53 19.06 -0.84 19.06
N LEU A 54 18.13 0.07 19.37
CA LEU A 54 16.93 0.29 18.59
C LEU A 54 16.98 1.67 17.92
N VAL A 55 16.84 1.70 16.61
CA VAL A 55 16.66 2.92 15.81
C VAL A 55 15.28 2.91 15.20
N ILE A 56 14.48 3.91 15.52
CA ILE A 56 13.12 4.08 14.99
C ILE A 56 13.11 5.24 13.99
N VAL A 57 12.70 4.97 12.78
CA VAL A 57 12.59 5.93 11.68
C VAL A 57 11.12 6.03 11.27
N GLY A 58 10.63 7.24 11.02
CA GLY A 58 9.27 7.45 10.57
C GLY A 58 8.90 8.93 10.53
N ASP A 59 7.73 9.19 10.00
CA ASP A 59 7.18 10.54 9.90
C ASP A 59 5.92 10.66 10.77
N ALA A 60 6.06 11.39 11.90
CA ALA A 60 4.96 11.58 12.84
C ALA A 60 3.81 12.45 12.30
N ASP A 61 4.02 13.12 11.16
CA ASP A 61 3.02 13.93 10.48
C ASP A 61 2.22 13.12 9.43
N GLN A 62 2.63 11.87 9.13
CA GLN A 62 1.89 10.94 8.28
C GLN A 62 0.68 10.34 9.02
N LEU A 63 -0.14 9.57 8.29
CA LEU A 63 -1.27 8.87 8.87
C LEU A 63 -0.81 7.95 10.02
N PRO A 64 -1.50 7.99 11.17
CA PRO A 64 -1.20 7.13 12.30
C PRO A 64 -1.56 5.67 12.00
N SER A 65 -1.16 4.77 12.91
CA SER A 65 -1.57 3.37 12.88
C SER A 65 -3.09 3.21 12.86
N VAL A 66 -3.58 2.14 12.23
CA VAL A 66 -5.00 1.75 12.28
C VAL A 66 -5.37 1.24 13.67
N GLY A 67 -4.44 0.54 14.34
CA GLY A 67 -4.56 0.11 15.72
C GLY A 67 -4.36 1.26 16.72
N PRO A 68 -4.66 1.05 18.00
CA PRO A 68 -4.61 2.09 19.02
C PRO A 68 -3.19 2.54 19.34
N GLY A 69 -3.05 3.83 19.66
CA GLY A 69 -1.80 4.46 20.10
C GLY A 69 -1.05 5.18 18.98
N ALA A 70 -0.37 6.26 19.36
CA ALA A 70 0.46 7.08 18.47
C ALA A 70 1.93 6.97 18.91
N VAL A 71 2.47 5.75 18.87
CA VAL A 71 3.74 5.38 19.51
C VAL A 71 4.88 6.29 19.10
N LEU A 72 5.09 6.53 17.81
CA LEU A 72 6.18 7.36 17.32
C LEU A 72 6.08 8.81 17.85
N SER A 73 4.89 9.41 17.77
CA SER A 73 4.66 10.78 18.24
C SER A 73 4.89 10.90 19.75
N GLU A 74 4.39 9.93 20.51
CA GLU A 74 4.56 9.90 21.97
C GLU A 74 6.01 9.70 22.39
N LEU A 75 6.75 8.82 21.70
CA LEU A 75 8.19 8.65 21.92
C LEU A 75 8.98 9.94 21.63
N ILE A 76 8.62 10.66 20.56
CA ILE A 76 9.23 11.95 20.25
C ILE A 76 8.88 13.01 21.32
N ALA A 77 7.62 13.03 21.77
CA ALA A 77 7.13 14.05 22.73
C ALA A 77 7.64 13.81 24.15
N CYS A 78 7.93 12.57 24.54
CA CYS A 78 8.35 12.26 25.92
C CYS A 78 9.69 12.91 26.33
N GLY A 79 10.54 13.30 25.37
CA GLY A 79 11.83 13.97 25.62
C GLY A 79 12.87 13.11 26.35
N LYS A 80 12.65 11.80 26.45
CA LYS A 80 13.57 10.86 27.12
C LYS A 80 14.51 10.13 26.17
N ILE A 81 14.25 10.20 24.87
CA ILE A 81 14.97 9.49 23.82
C ILE A 81 15.65 10.53 22.92
N PRO A 82 16.88 10.29 22.46
CA PRO A 82 17.52 11.15 21.46
C PRO A 82 16.71 11.18 20.17
N VAL A 83 16.41 12.38 19.65
CA VAL A 83 15.62 12.57 18.44
C VAL A 83 16.40 13.39 17.43
N VAL A 84 16.53 12.88 16.22
CA VAL A 84 17.07 13.62 15.07
C VAL A 84 15.93 13.95 14.12
N ARG A 85 15.73 15.23 13.80
CA ARG A 85 14.71 15.69 12.87
C ARG A 85 15.31 16.05 11.52
N LEU A 86 14.85 15.38 10.46
CA LEU A 86 15.20 15.73 9.09
C LEU A 86 14.28 16.85 8.61
N THR A 87 14.87 17.96 8.14
CA THR A 87 14.10 19.17 7.77
C THR A 87 14.18 19.51 6.29
N ARG A 88 15.07 18.83 5.53
CA ARG A 88 15.23 19.07 4.09
C ARG A 88 14.50 18.03 3.27
N VAL A 89 13.74 18.49 2.28
CA VAL A 89 13.02 17.65 1.32
C VAL A 89 13.88 17.55 0.05
N TYR A 90 14.21 16.34 -0.36
CA TYR A 90 15.00 16.05 -1.57
C TYR A 90 14.20 15.29 -2.64
N ARG A 91 13.09 14.67 -2.29
CA ARG A 91 12.28 13.82 -3.20
C ARG A 91 11.57 14.64 -4.28
N GLN A 92 11.05 15.81 -3.91
CA GLN A 92 10.43 16.74 -4.84
C GLN A 92 11.42 17.81 -5.25
N GLY A 93 11.36 18.24 -6.53
CA GLY A 93 12.20 19.33 -7.04
C GLY A 93 11.98 20.65 -6.29
N TYR A 94 12.96 21.54 -6.41
CA TYR A 94 12.85 22.88 -5.83
C TYR A 94 11.62 23.63 -6.40
N GLY A 95 10.77 24.16 -5.52
CA GLY A 95 9.54 24.86 -5.91
C GLY A 95 8.32 23.98 -6.17
N SER A 96 8.38 22.66 -5.86
CA SER A 96 7.23 21.76 -5.99
C SER A 96 6.07 22.18 -5.06
N ARG A 97 4.89 22.35 -5.67
CA ARG A 97 3.63 22.62 -4.93
C ARG A 97 3.23 21.43 -4.06
N ILE A 98 3.61 20.21 -4.43
CA ILE A 98 3.36 19.02 -3.59
C ILE A 98 4.01 19.20 -2.22
N ALA A 99 5.31 19.57 -2.18
CA ALA A 99 6.03 19.80 -0.92
C ALA A 99 5.50 21.02 -0.15
N THR A 100 5.19 22.11 -0.87
CA THR A 100 4.63 23.34 -0.27
C THR A 100 3.28 23.05 0.36
N ASN A 101 2.36 22.42 -0.37
CA ASN A 101 1.02 22.11 0.10
C ASN A 101 1.01 21.09 1.25
N ALA A 102 1.88 20.07 1.20
CA ALA A 102 2.05 19.15 2.33
C ALA A 102 2.39 19.89 3.62
N LYS A 103 3.31 20.87 3.55
CA LYS A 103 3.66 21.72 4.70
C LYS A 103 2.51 22.63 5.14
N LEU A 104 1.77 23.21 4.19
CA LEU A 104 0.59 24.04 4.49
C LEU A 104 -0.48 23.21 5.20
N ILE A 105 -0.83 22.04 4.68
CA ILE A 105 -1.84 21.13 5.27
C ILE A 105 -1.42 20.71 6.68
N ARG A 106 -0.16 20.33 6.88
CA ARG A 106 0.38 19.96 8.19
C ARG A 106 0.22 21.09 9.22
N ASN A 107 0.38 22.33 8.79
CA ASN A 107 0.22 23.52 9.65
C ASN A 107 -1.24 24.00 9.78
N GLY A 108 -2.21 23.23 9.27
CA GLY A 108 -3.64 23.60 9.31
C GLY A 108 -4.03 24.72 8.34
N ASN A 109 -3.16 25.08 7.39
CA ASN A 109 -3.46 26.08 6.38
C ASN A 109 -4.20 25.45 5.20
N LEU A 110 -5.39 25.97 4.87
CA LEU A 110 -6.24 25.48 3.79
C LEU A 110 -6.05 26.26 2.48
N SER A 111 -5.26 27.34 2.47
CA SER A 111 -4.95 28.12 1.27
C SER A 111 -3.85 27.41 0.48
N LEU A 112 -4.24 26.41 -0.31
CA LEU A 112 -3.31 25.60 -1.11
C LEU A 112 -2.95 26.26 -2.42
N GLU A 113 -1.76 25.97 -2.94
CA GLU A 113 -1.26 26.42 -4.22
C GLU A 113 -1.58 25.38 -5.30
N TYR A 114 -2.18 25.78 -6.41
CA TYR A 114 -2.52 24.92 -7.53
C TYR A 114 -1.69 25.25 -8.78
N GLY A 115 -1.41 24.24 -9.59
CA GLY A 115 -0.66 24.35 -10.83
C GLY A 115 -0.41 22.98 -11.45
N ASP A 116 0.55 22.87 -12.37
CA ASP A 116 0.76 21.66 -13.19
C ASP A 116 1.11 20.41 -12.36
N ASP A 117 1.82 20.59 -11.23
CA ASP A 117 2.26 19.51 -10.35
C ASP A 117 1.30 19.23 -9.17
N PHE A 118 0.26 20.07 -8.97
CA PHE A 118 -0.73 19.89 -7.92
C PHE A 118 -2.06 20.52 -8.34
N GLN A 119 -3.07 19.70 -8.59
CA GLN A 119 -4.37 20.11 -9.09
C GLN A 119 -5.51 19.65 -8.19
N LEU A 120 -6.59 20.40 -8.16
CA LEU A 120 -7.85 20.04 -7.49
C LEU A 120 -8.98 20.06 -8.51
N PHE A 121 -9.74 18.97 -8.56
CA PHE A 121 -10.96 18.88 -9.36
C PHE A 121 -12.15 18.71 -8.42
N GLU A 122 -13.06 19.64 -8.46
CA GLU A 122 -14.29 19.61 -7.67
C GLU A 122 -15.41 18.93 -8.46
N SER A 123 -16.26 18.20 -7.77
CA SER A 123 -17.43 17.54 -8.35
C SER A 123 -18.59 17.57 -7.38
N SER A 124 -19.80 17.67 -7.92
CA SER A 124 -21.03 17.75 -7.15
C SER A 124 -21.54 16.41 -6.66
N ASP A 125 -21.15 15.32 -7.33
CA ASP A 125 -21.58 13.96 -7.00
C ASP A 125 -20.53 12.90 -7.30
N LEU A 126 -20.73 11.67 -6.76
CA LEU A 126 -19.78 10.58 -6.89
C LEU A 126 -19.70 9.99 -8.32
N SER A 127 -20.80 10.09 -9.10
CA SER A 127 -20.80 9.59 -10.48
C SER A 127 -19.97 10.49 -11.39
N GLU A 128 -20.09 11.80 -11.21
CA GLU A 128 -19.27 12.80 -11.89
C GLU A 128 -17.80 12.64 -11.48
N SER A 129 -17.52 12.53 -10.15
CA SER A 129 -16.18 12.26 -9.64
C SER A 129 -15.54 11.03 -10.30
N ALA A 130 -16.30 9.92 -10.42
CA ALA A 130 -15.80 8.70 -11.04
C ALA A 130 -15.46 8.88 -12.53
N LYS A 131 -16.22 9.72 -13.27
CA LYS A 131 -15.90 10.06 -14.67
C LYS A 131 -14.63 10.91 -14.78
N ILE A 132 -14.49 11.92 -13.91
CA ILE A 132 -13.30 12.77 -13.88
C ILE A 132 -12.06 11.92 -13.57
N ILE A 133 -12.13 11.08 -12.54
CA ILE A 133 -11.04 10.17 -12.16
C ILE A 133 -10.66 9.25 -13.32
N GLU A 134 -11.64 8.67 -13.99
CA GLU A 134 -11.40 7.81 -15.15
C GLU A 134 -10.66 8.55 -16.26
N GLN A 135 -11.13 9.74 -16.64
CA GLN A 135 -10.51 10.54 -17.70
C GLN A 135 -9.06 10.92 -17.35
N LEU A 136 -8.85 11.44 -16.15
CA LEU A 136 -7.52 11.81 -15.67
C LEU A 136 -6.58 10.60 -15.62
N TYR A 137 -7.03 9.47 -15.04
CA TYR A 137 -6.19 8.27 -14.94
C TYR A 137 -5.78 7.77 -16.33
N LEU A 138 -6.71 7.70 -17.28
CA LEU A 138 -6.40 7.26 -18.65
C LEU A 138 -5.46 8.22 -19.38
N GLN A 139 -5.61 9.51 -19.16
CA GLN A 139 -4.69 10.53 -19.71
C GLN A 139 -3.29 10.38 -19.14
N GLU A 140 -3.17 10.21 -17.82
CA GLU A 140 -1.88 10.11 -17.15
C GLU A 140 -1.15 8.81 -17.51
N ILE A 141 -1.86 7.66 -17.56
CA ILE A 141 -1.21 6.41 -17.99
C ILE A 141 -0.80 6.41 -19.45
N ALA A 142 -1.49 7.16 -20.31
CA ALA A 142 -1.07 7.34 -21.71
C ALA A 142 0.23 8.15 -21.82
N SER A 143 0.47 9.07 -20.89
CA SER A 143 1.65 9.94 -20.86
C SER A 143 2.83 9.30 -20.14
N PHE A 144 2.60 8.60 -19.02
CA PHE A 144 3.64 8.13 -18.10
C PHE A 144 3.73 6.60 -18.00
N GLY A 145 2.77 5.87 -18.54
CA GLY A 145 2.67 4.42 -18.38
C GLY A 145 1.97 4.01 -17.09
N VAL A 146 1.33 2.84 -17.12
CA VAL A 146 0.53 2.31 -16.00
C VAL A 146 1.33 2.06 -14.71
N ASP A 147 2.64 1.85 -14.82
CA ASP A 147 3.50 1.61 -13.66
C ASP A 147 3.87 2.87 -12.90
N ASN A 148 3.81 4.01 -13.56
CA ASN A 148 4.20 5.30 -12.98
C ASN A 148 3.01 6.12 -12.48
N VAL A 149 1.78 5.60 -12.61
CA VAL A 149 0.55 6.29 -12.18
C VAL A 149 -0.17 5.44 -11.13
N ALA A 150 -0.43 6.03 -9.97
CA ALA A 150 -1.22 5.40 -8.91
C ALA A 150 -2.54 6.15 -8.70
N LEU A 151 -3.63 5.40 -8.59
CA LEU A 151 -4.94 5.91 -8.21
C LEU A 151 -5.25 5.48 -6.77
N LEU A 152 -5.40 6.44 -5.87
CA LEU A 152 -5.70 6.21 -4.48
C LEU A 152 -7.12 6.67 -4.14
N THR A 153 -7.83 5.89 -3.33
CA THR A 153 -9.16 6.21 -2.84
C THR A 153 -9.33 5.75 -1.39
N PRO A 154 -10.04 6.50 -0.53
CA PRO A 154 -10.22 6.12 0.87
C PRO A 154 -11.22 4.99 1.07
N PHE A 155 -12.00 4.61 0.04
CA PHE A 155 -13.03 3.59 0.16
C PHE A 155 -12.72 2.37 -0.72
N ARG A 156 -12.85 1.18 -0.14
CA ARG A 156 -12.75 -0.07 -0.91
C ARG A 156 -14.06 -0.40 -1.61
N LYS A 157 -15.18 -0.32 -0.89
CA LYS A 157 -16.53 -0.70 -1.36
C LYS A 157 -17.53 0.41 -1.09
N LYS A 158 -18.75 0.26 -1.60
CA LYS A 158 -19.95 1.08 -1.32
C LYS A 158 -20.01 2.45 -1.99
N THR A 159 -19.05 2.84 -2.81
CA THR A 159 -19.09 4.10 -3.57
C THR A 159 -18.65 3.90 -5.00
N GLU A 160 -19.11 4.74 -5.93
CA GLU A 160 -18.69 4.71 -7.34
C GLU A 160 -17.20 5.08 -7.51
N THR A 161 -16.63 5.75 -6.51
CA THR A 161 -15.20 6.12 -6.44
C THR A 161 -14.39 5.17 -5.56
N GLY A 162 -14.97 4.05 -5.12
CA GLY A 162 -14.27 3.01 -4.37
C GLY A 162 -13.40 2.12 -5.26
N VAL A 163 -12.41 1.44 -4.65
CA VAL A 163 -11.46 0.57 -5.37
C VAL A 163 -12.15 -0.42 -6.29
N ASP A 164 -13.17 -1.15 -5.79
CA ASP A 164 -13.84 -2.20 -6.57
C ASP A 164 -14.55 -1.61 -7.78
N ALA A 165 -15.23 -0.47 -7.63
CA ALA A 165 -15.95 0.21 -8.71
C ALA A 165 -15.00 0.80 -9.75
N LEU A 166 -13.94 1.46 -9.32
CA LEU A 166 -12.93 2.04 -10.22
C LEU A 166 -12.16 0.96 -10.98
N ASN A 167 -11.76 -0.13 -10.33
CA ASN A 167 -11.12 -1.25 -11.00
C ASN A 167 -12.01 -1.87 -12.08
N HIS A 168 -13.30 -2.08 -11.77
CA HIS A 168 -14.26 -2.58 -12.74
C HIS A 168 -14.40 -1.63 -13.96
N ARG A 169 -14.41 -0.33 -13.70
CA ARG A 169 -14.58 0.73 -14.70
C ARG A 169 -13.35 0.90 -15.60
N LEU A 170 -12.17 0.79 -15.03
CA LEU A 170 -10.89 1.05 -15.72
C LEU A 170 -10.31 -0.17 -16.42
N ARG A 171 -10.56 -1.38 -15.90
CA ARG A 171 -9.92 -2.62 -16.33
C ARG A 171 -9.94 -2.81 -17.85
N ASP A 172 -11.13 -2.80 -18.46
CA ASP A 172 -11.27 -3.04 -19.91
C ASP A 172 -10.75 -1.90 -20.78
N LYS A 173 -10.47 -0.73 -20.20
CA LYS A 173 -9.85 0.42 -20.86
C LYS A 173 -8.32 0.37 -20.78
N VAL A 174 -7.79 -0.13 -19.66
CA VAL A 174 -6.34 -0.27 -19.43
C VAL A 174 -5.83 -1.55 -20.09
N ASN A 175 -6.55 -2.66 -19.94
CA ASN A 175 -6.23 -3.95 -20.52
C ASN A 175 -7.44 -4.49 -21.31
N PRO A 176 -7.70 -4.05 -22.56
CA PRO A 176 -8.86 -4.46 -23.31
C PRO A 176 -8.84 -5.97 -23.63
N PRO A 177 -10.03 -6.60 -23.76
CA PRO A 177 -10.15 -7.99 -24.18
C PRO A 177 -9.57 -8.18 -25.59
N ALA A 178 -8.97 -9.34 -25.83
CA ALA A 178 -8.49 -9.77 -27.14
C ALA A 178 -8.49 -11.29 -27.21
N ASP A 179 -8.65 -11.86 -28.41
CA ASP A 179 -8.75 -13.31 -28.64
C ASP A 179 -7.55 -14.12 -28.09
N PHE A 180 -6.38 -13.48 -28.02
CA PHE A 180 -5.15 -14.10 -27.51
C PHE A 180 -4.95 -13.94 -25.98
N LYS A 181 -5.88 -13.26 -25.28
CA LYS A 181 -5.84 -13.06 -23.84
C LYS A 181 -6.78 -13.99 -23.13
N SER A 182 -6.25 -14.93 -22.36
CA SER A 182 -7.05 -15.76 -21.46
C SER A 182 -7.70 -14.90 -20.37
N GLU A 183 -8.91 -15.26 -19.99
CA GLU A 183 -9.65 -14.59 -18.91
C GLU A 183 -10.41 -15.61 -18.07
N VAL A 184 -10.44 -15.40 -16.75
CA VAL A 184 -11.25 -16.18 -15.81
C VAL A 184 -12.02 -15.26 -14.87
N THR A 185 -13.11 -15.79 -14.32
CA THR A 185 -13.93 -15.10 -13.33
C THR A 185 -14.05 -15.95 -12.08
N GLN A 186 -13.69 -15.36 -10.93
CA GLN A 186 -13.85 -15.96 -9.60
C GLN A 186 -14.78 -15.07 -8.76
N GLY A 187 -15.99 -15.52 -8.56
CA GLY A 187 -17.00 -14.72 -7.88
C GLY A 187 -17.28 -13.40 -8.60
N LYS A 188 -16.92 -12.29 -7.97
CA LYS A 188 -17.04 -10.92 -8.54
C LYS A 188 -15.75 -10.42 -9.18
N ARG A 189 -14.65 -11.15 -9.05
CA ARG A 189 -13.34 -10.77 -9.58
C ARG A 189 -13.16 -11.39 -10.95
N ARG A 190 -12.59 -10.63 -11.84
CA ARG A 190 -12.19 -11.08 -13.18
C ARG A 190 -10.70 -10.86 -13.34
N PHE A 191 -10.02 -11.82 -13.90
CA PHE A 191 -8.59 -11.78 -14.18
C PHE A 191 -8.36 -12.06 -15.65
N ARG A 192 -7.55 -11.24 -16.29
CA ARG A 192 -7.15 -11.38 -17.69
C ARG A 192 -5.65 -11.31 -17.82
N LYS A 193 -5.10 -12.09 -18.71
CA LYS A 193 -3.68 -11.98 -19.07
C LYS A 193 -3.31 -10.52 -19.39
N GLY A 194 -2.26 -10.00 -18.71
CA GLY A 194 -1.83 -8.63 -18.77
C GLY A 194 -2.48 -7.69 -17.74
N ASP A 195 -3.39 -8.16 -16.87
CA ASP A 195 -3.91 -7.35 -15.77
C ASP A 195 -2.79 -7.05 -14.76
N LYS A 196 -2.69 -5.78 -14.35
CA LYS A 196 -1.87 -5.37 -13.22
C LYS A 196 -2.58 -5.75 -11.93
N THR A 197 -1.89 -6.45 -11.05
CA THR A 197 -2.43 -6.99 -9.80
C THR A 197 -1.59 -6.58 -8.61
N MET A 198 -2.17 -6.64 -7.42
CA MET A 198 -1.45 -6.38 -6.16
C MET A 198 -1.69 -7.55 -5.21
N GLN A 199 -0.64 -8.03 -4.59
CA GLN A 199 -0.73 -9.00 -3.52
C GLN A 199 -1.37 -8.35 -2.29
N THR A 200 -2.38 -9.00 -1.72
CA THR A 200 -3.14 -8.44 -0.59
C THR A 200 -2.85 -9.10 0.75
N LYS A 201 -2.10 -10.21 0.74
CA LYS A 201 -1.61 -10.93 1.91
C LYS A 201 -0.19 -11.41 1.63
N ASN A 202 0.62 -11.60 2.67
CA ASN A 202 1.93 -12.24 2.47
C ASN A 202 1.74 -13.68 2.00
N PHE A 203 2.46 -14.06 0.95
CA PHE A 203 2.42 -15.40 0.38
C PHE A 203 3.82 -15.79 -0.09
N GLU A 204 4.44 -16.78 0.53
CA GLU A 204 5.83 -17.20 0.29
C GLU A 204 6.81 -16.01 0.33
N ASP A 205 7.47 -15.70 -0.80
CA ASP A 205 8.43 -14.59 -0.97
C ASP A 205 7.79 -13.32 -1.55
N VAL A 206 6.45 -13.31 -1.75
CA VAL A 206 5.69 -12.13 -2.19
C VAL A 206 5.00 -11.50 -0.99
N ASN A 207 5.20 -10.19 -0.80
CA ASN A 207 4.64 -9.48 0.32
C ASN A 207 3.34 -8.76 -0.04
N ASN A 208 2.54 -8.48 0.98
CA ASN A 208 1.39 -7.58 0.83
C ASN A 208 1.86 -6.23 0.27
N GLY A 209 1.21 -5.78 -0.80
CA GLY A 209 1.55 -4.56 -1.54
C GLY A 209 2.43 -4.78 -2.76
N ASP A 210 3.04 -5.96 -2.93
CA ASP A 210 3.81 -6.26 -4.14
C ASP A 210 2.90 -6.21 -5.37
N ILE A 211 3.39 -5.55 -6.42
CA ILE A 211 2.69 -5.39 -7.69
C ILE A 211 3.25 -6.40 -8.69
N GLY A 212 2.35 -7.05 -9.42
CA GLY A 212 2.70 -7.98 -10.50
C GLY A 212 1.72 -7.91 -11.65
N TYR A 213 1.99 -8.67 -12.69
CA TYR A 213 1.15 -8.79 -13.87
C TYR A 213 0.72 -10.23 -14.10
N VAL A 214 -0.55 -10.43 -14.45
CA VAL A 214 -1.02 -11.75 -14.87
C VAL A 214 -0.31 -12.14 -16.15
N SER A 215 0.63 -13.06 -16.05
CA SER A 215 1.45 -13.53 -17.17
C SER A 215 0.81 -14.68 -17.93
N ASP A 216 0.08 -15.56 -17.23
CA ASP A 216 -0.65 -16.69 -17.84
C ASP A 216 -1.89 -17.06 -17.04
N ILE A 217 -2.87 -17.67 -17.72
CA ILE A 217 -4.06 -18.27 -17.11
C ILE A 217 -4.30 -19.61 -17.80
N ARG A 218 -4.27 -20.69 -17.03
CA ARG A 218 -4.52 -22.06 -17.47
C ARG A 218 -5.85 -22.54 -16.92
N LEU A 219 -6.61 -23.23 -17.75
CA LEU A 219 -7.86 -23.89 -17.40
C LEU A 219 -7.64 -25.38 -17.53
N ASP A 220 -7.84 -26.14 -16.45
CA ASP A 220 -7.76 -27.59 -16.45
C ASP A 220 -8.93 -28.17 -15.64
N ASN A 221 -9.73 -29.05 -16.27
CA ASN A 221 -10.83 -29.79 -15.63
C ASN A 221 -11.86 -28.95 -14.86
N GLY A 222 -12.06 -27.69 -15.25
CA GLY A 222 -12.99 -26.76 -14.59
C GLY A 222 -12.36 -25.97 -13.44
N GLU A 223 -11.13 -26.22 -13.10
CA GLU A 223 -10.30 -25.40 -12.23
C GLU A 223 -9.39 -24.50 -13.06
N PHE A 224 -8.93 -23.42 -12.47
CA PHE A 224 -7.99 -22.53 -13.14
C PHE A 224 -6.80 -22.21 -12.25
N GLN A 225 -5.67 -21.94 -12.91
CA GLN A 225 -4.45 -21.46 -12.29
C GLN A 225 -4.06 -20.14 -12.94
N ILE A 226 -3.76 -19.14 -12.13
CA ILE A 226 -3.28 -17.83 -12.57
C ILE A 226 -1.81 -17.72 -12.21
N THR A 227 -0.96 -17.49 -13.20
CA THR A 227 0.45 -17.15 -12.97
C THR A 227 0.63 -15.64 -12.97
N VAL A 228 1.21 -15.10 -11.90
CA VAL A 228 1.54 -13.67 -11.77
C VAL A 228 3.06 -13.50 -11.76
N ASP A 229 3.54 -12.58 -12.58
CA ASP A 229 4.93 -12.16 -12.62
C ASP A 229 5.10 -10.88 -11.78
N PHE A 230 5.85 -11.00 -10.68
CA PHE A 230 6.20 -9.88 -9.79
C PHE A 230 7.55 -9.23 -10.13
N GLY A 231 8.15 -9.61 -11.26
CA GLY A 231 9.47 -9.16 -11.66
C GLY A 231 10.60 -9.89 -10.96
N ASP A 232 11.84 -9.64 -11.40
CA ASP A 232 13.07 -10.25 -10.87
C ASP A 232 13.05 -11.78 -10.82
N GLY A 233 12.30 -12.40 -11.74
CA GLY A 233 12.13 -13.86 -11.83
C GLY A 233 11.16 -14.47 -10.82
N ARG A 234 10.41 -13.65 -10.06
CA ARG A 234 9.40 -14.08 -9.09
C ARG A 234 8.08 -14.37 -9.79
N LEU A 235 7.91 -15.59 -10.26
CA LEU A 235 6.64 -16.09 -10.80
C LEU A 235 5.90 -16.85 -9.70
N LYS A 236 4.61 -16.55 -9.54
CA LYS A 236 3.73 -17.22 -8.57
C LYS A 236 2.47 -17.72 -9.23
N ASP A 237 2.13 -18.95 -8.89
CA ASP A 237 0.89 -19.60 -9.32
C ASP A 237 -0.14 -19.52 -8.21
N TYR A 238 -1.36 -19.13 -8.57
CA TYR A 238 -2.52 -19.01 -7.69
C TYR A 238 -3.64 -19.92 -8.21
N GLU A 239 -4.16 -20.73 -7.33
CA GLU A 239 -5.36 -21.51 -7.58
C GLU A 239 -6.63 -20.73 -7.22
N SER A 240 -7.79 -21.27 -7.57
CA SER A 240 -9.08 -20.62 -7.25
C SER A 240 -9.28 -20.38 -5.74
N SER A 241 -8.74 -21.25 -4.89
CA SER A 241 -8.77 -21.14 -3.43
C SER A 241 -7.94 -19.97 -2.88
N ASP A 242 -6.89 -19.55 -3.58
CA ASP A 242 -5.96 -18.50 -3.14
C ASP A 242 -6.51 -17.10 -3.41
N LEU A 243 -7.57 -16.99 -4.19
CA LEU A 243 -8.13 -15.72 -4.68
C LEU A 243 -9.29 -15.18 -3.82
N GLU A 244 -9.43 -15.62 -2.59
CA GLU A 244 -10.47 -15.16 -1.64
C GLU A 244 -10.22 -13.77 -1.04
#